data_66a7aa59542841e0a1139a8ddac70f94
#
_entry.id   66a7aa59542841e0a1139a8ddac70f94
#
_cell.length_a   1.000
_cell.length_b   1.000
_cell.length_c   1.000
_cell.angle_alpha   90.00
_cell.angle_beta   90.00
_cell.angle_gamma   90.00
#
_symmetry.space_group_name_H-M   'P 1'
#
loop_
_entity.id
_entity.type
_entity.pdbx_description
1 polymer ?
#
loop_
_entity_poly.entity_id
_entity_poly.type
_entity_poly.pdbx_seq_one_letter_code
_entity_poly.pdbx_strand_id
1 'polypeptide(L)'
;MVMVIAAASGIWAGVALAQETASAEEEKPYKIAEDGTVDWPTFSGFRRYNSVCHTCHGPDGAGSSFGPALVESLKRLDHEQFMEIVVNGKQEVNTATQKKMPAFGMDPNVMCYLDDIYAYLKARSDGVVGRGRPPKHADKPPEAAEMEAACMGQ
;
A
#
# COMPACT_ATOMS: atom_id res chain seq x y z
N MET A 1 -2.07 -64.36 -51.94
CA MET A 1 -2.26 -62.92 -51.95
C MET A 1 -2.39 -62.54 -50.49
N VAL A 2 -1.25 -62.16 -49.84
CA VAL A 2 -1.15 -61.90 -48.43
C VAL A 2 -0.95 -60.39 -48.27
N MET A 3 -1.88 -59.72 -47.59
CA MET A 3 -1.92 -58.27 -47.37
C MET A 3 -1.26 -57.98 -46.02
N VAL A 4 -0.12 -57.33 -46.03
CA VAL A 4 0.61 -56.90 -44.85
C VAL A 4 0.12 -55.47 -44.47
N ILE A 5 -0.50 -55.37 -43.31
CA ILE A 5 -0.93 -54.06 -42.73
C ILE A 5 0.20 -53.59 -41.84
N ALA A 6 0.85 -52.48 -42.22
CA ALA A 6 1.86 -51.82 -41.41
C ALA A 6 1.15 -50.88 -40.45
N ALA A 7 1.31 -51.09 -39.13
CA ALA A 7 0.83 -50.24 -38.10
C ALA A 7 1.89 -49.14 -37.86
N ALA A 8 1.55 -47.87 -38.10
CA ALA A 8 2.37 -46.71 -37.78
C ALA A 8 2.06 -46.26 -36.34
N SER A 9 3.00 -46.48 -35.44
CA SER A 9 2.94 -45.99 -34.06
C SER A 9 3.44 -44.54 -34.03
N GLY A 10 2.49 -43.59 -33.89
CA GLY A 10 2.81 -42.16 -33.69
C GLY A 10 3.22 -41.93 -32.26
N ILE A 11 4.46 -41.51 -32.05
CA ILE A 11 4.98 -41.03 -30.76
C ILE A 11 4.55 -39.55 -30.58
N TRP A 12 3.59 -39.33 -29.71
CA TRP A 12 3.25 -37.98 -29.30
C TRP A 12 4.24 -37.52 -28.23
N ALA A 13 5.20 -36.65 -28.60
CA ALA A 13 6.05 -35.94 -27.66
C ALA A 13 5.20 -34.84 -26.99
N GLY A 14 4.77 -35.09 -25.75
CA GLY A 14 4.12 -34.10 -24.92
C GLY A 14 5.11 -33.01 -24.56
N VAL A 15 4.94 -31.82 -25.12
CA VAL A 15 5.63 -30.61 -24.68
C VAL A 15 4.98 -30.19 -23.36
N ALA A 16 5.64 -30.50 -22.23
CA ALA A 16 5.29 -29.97 -20.94
C ALA A 16 5.66 -28.45 -20.93
N LEU A 17 4.66 -27.61 -21.11
CA LEU A 17 4.80 -26.19 -20.81
C LEU A 17 4.95 -26.05 -19.27
N ALA A 18 6.18 -25.89 -18.82
CA ALA A 18 6.45 -25.44 -17.47
C ALA A 18 5.83 -24.05 -17.35
N GLN A 19 4.69 -23.95 -16.68
CA GLN A 19 4.17 -22.69 -16.20
C GLN A 19 5.11 -22.22 -15.11
N GLU A 20 6.01 -21.32 -15.47
CA GLU A 20 6.76 -20.50 -14.55
C GLU A 20 5.73 -19.62 -13.83
N THR A 21 5.30 -20.07 -12.64
CA THR A 21 4.61 -19.21 -11.68
C THR A 21 5.64 -18.24 -11.16
N ALA A 22 5.88 -17.17 -11.91
CA ALA A 22 6.47 -15.97 -11.35
C ALA A 22 5.51 -15.52 -10.24
N SER A 23 5.88 -15.78 -8.98
CA SER A 23 5.31 -15.07 -7.85
C SER A 23 5.64 -13.61 -8.12
N ALA A 24 4.65 -12.82 -8.53
CA ALA A 24 4.78 -11.38 -8.54
C ALA A 24 5.09 -11.00 -7.09
N GLU A 25 6.34 -10.69 -6.79
CA GLU A 25 6.68 -9.96 -5.57
C GLU A 25 5.87 -8.68 -5.65
N GLU A 26 4.90 -8.55 -4.77
CA GLU A 26 4.05 -7.37 -4.69
C GLU A 26 4.97 -6.16 -4.50
N GLU A 27 5.04 -5.30 -5.54
CA GLU A 27 5.96 -4.17 -5.54
C GLU A 27 5.63 -3.28 -4.34
N LYS A 28 6.60 -3.12 -3.44
CA LYS A 28 6.39 -2.35 -2.21
C LYS A 28 6.09 -0.89 -2.56
N PRO A 29 5.11 -0.27 -1.92
CA PRO A 29 4.71 1.11 -2.21
C PRO A 29 5.74 2.15 -1.76
N TYR A 30 6.86 1.73 -1.18
CA TYR A 30 7.93 2.58 -0.64
C TYR A 30 9.30 2.09 -1.11
N LYS A 31 10.26 3.00 -1.17
CA LYS A 31 11.68 2.68 -1.45
C LYS A 31 12.57 3.27 -0.37
N ILE A 32 13.44 2.44 0.20
CA ILE A 32 14.41 2.84 1.22
C ILE A 32 15.81 2.53 0.67
N ALA A 33 16.64 3.55 0.57
CA ALA A 33 18.03 3.37 0.16
C ALA A 33 18.86 2.67 1.26
N GLU A 34 20.01 2.12 0.89
CA GLU A 34 20.91 1.41 1.83
C GLU A 34 21.35 2.28 3.01
N ASP A 35 21.47 3.60 2.81
CA ASP A 35 21.84 4.55 3.85
C ASP A 35 20.65 5.00 4.75
N GLY A 36 19.46 4.40 4.55
CA GLY A 36 18.24 4.71 5.28
C GLY A 36 17.46 5.90 4.74
N THR A 37 17.86 6.48 3.60
CA THR A 37 17.09 7.56 2.95
C THR A 37 15.78 7.01 2.42
N VAL A 38 14.64 7.57 2.88
CA VAL A 38 13.32 7.22 2.38
C VAL A 38 13.03 7.99 1.09
N ASP A 39 12.25 7.39 0.19
CA ASP A 39 11.79 8.08 -1.02
C ASP A 39 10.81 9.23 -0.69
N TRP A 40 10.54 10.08 -1.69
CA TRP A 40 9.66 11.22 -1.51
C TRP A 40 8.23 10.81 -1.12
N PRO A 41 7.57 9.83 -1.76
CA PRO A 41 6.22 9.41 -1.36
C PRO A 41 6.14 9.00 0.11
N THR A 42 7.07 8.19 0.59
CA THR A 42 7.12 7.79 2.01
C THR A 42 7.26 9.00 2.95
N PHE A 43 8.11 9.97 2.60
CA PHE A 43 8.28 11.18 3.40
C PHE A 43 7.06 12.11 3.33
N SER A 44 6.48 12.28 2.15
CA SER A 44 5.22 13.02 1.95
C SER A 44 4.11 12.40 2.79
N GLY A 45 3.98 11.07 2.75
CA GLY A 45 3.02 10.31 3.55
C GLY A 45 3.21 10.51 5.05
N PHE A 46 4.45 10.54 5.55
CA PHE A 46 4.72 10.90 6.94
C PHE A 46 4.15 12.28 7.30
N ARG A 47 4.38 13.28 6.46
CA ARG A 47 3.88 14.64 6.69
C ARG A 47 2.35 14.69 6.69
N ARG A 48 1.70 14.04 5.73
CA ARG A 48 0.23 14.02 5.59
C ARG A 48 -0.44 13.23 6.69
N TYR A 49 0.12 12.08 7.06
CA TYR A 49 -0.32 11.30 8.21
C TYR A 49 -0.37 12.18 9.48
N ASN A 50 0.71 12.90 9.76
CA ASN A 50 0.78 13.75 10.95
C ASN A 50 -0.16 14.97 10.90
N SER A 51 -0.59 15.41 9.72
CA SER A 51 -1.52 16.51 9.57
C SER A 51 -2.98 16.11 9.81
N VAL A 52 -3.37 14.87 9.49
CA VAL A 52 -4.78 14.44 9.49
C VAL A 52 -5.02 13.23 10.39
N CYS A 53 -4.27 12.16 10.19
CA CYS A 53 -4.57 10.84 10.77
C CYS A 53 -4.09 10.70 12.23
N HIS A 54 -3.00 11.38 12.57
CA HIS A 54 -2.31 11.28 13.85
C HIS A 54 -3.23 11.52 15.05
N THR A 55 -4.17 12.47 14.95
CA THR A 55 -5.07 12.83 16.05
C THR A 55 -5.85 11.63 16.59
N CYS A 56 -6.29 10.74 15.70
CA CYS A 56 -7.05 9.55 16.08
C CYS A 56 -6.18 8.29 16.17
N HIS A 57 -5.22 8.12 15.26
CA HIS A 57 -4.41 6.89 15.16
C HIS A 57 -3.07 6.96 15.91
N GLY A 58 -2.84 8.05 16.64
CA GLY A 58 -1.68 8.23 17.50
C GLY A 58 -0.38 8.47 16.73
N PRO A 59 0.72 8.73 17.46
CA PRO A 59 2.04 8.91 16.83
C PRO A 59 2.44 7.68 16.03
N ASP A 60 2.97 7.90 14.83
CA ASP A 60 3.58 6.86 14.00
C ASP A 60 2.63 5.70 13.63
N GLY A 61 1.32 5.90 13.68
CA GLY A 61 0.35 4.85 13.42
C GLY A 61 0.25 3.78 14.52
N ALA A 62 0.73 4.08 15.72
CA ALA A 62 0.76 3.13 16.84
C ALA A 62 -0.59 2.94 17.55
N GLY A 63 -1.61 3.69 17.13
CA GLY A 63 -2.94 3.65 17.75
C GLY A 63 -3.11 4.58 18.93
N SER A 64 -4.36 4.77 19.34
CA SER A 64 -4.76 5.53 20.52
C SER A 64 -6.07 5.00 21.08
N SER A 65 -6.64 5.67 22.08
CA SER A 65 -8.00 5.38 22.57
C SER A 65 -9.09 5.68 21.52
N PHE A 66 -8.80 6.50 20.50
CA PHE A 66 -9.75 6.92 19.47
C PHE A 66 -9.70 6.03 18.21
N GLY A 67 -8.54 5.51 17.86
CA GLY A 67 -8.34 4.71 16.64
C GLY A 67 -7.35 3.58 16.81
N PRO A 68 -7.47 2.51 15.99
CA PRO A 68 -6.58 1.36 16.05
C PRO A 68 -5.16 1.69 15.63
N ALA A 69 -4.22 0.81 16.01
CA ALA A 69 -2.85 0.83 15.51
C ALA A 69 -2.83 0.48 14.00
N LEU A 70 -2.52 1.47 13.16
CA LEU A 70 -2.47 1.27 11.70
C LEU A 70 -1.30 0.39 11.28
N VAL A 71 -0.17 0.45 12.01
CA VAL A 71 0.97 -0.44 11.79
C VAL A 71 0.60 -1.92 11.95
N GLU A 72 -0.35 -2.25 12.81
CA GLU A 72 -0.87 -3.62 12.94
C GLU A 72 -1.97 -3.92 11.91
N SER A 73 -2.79 -2.92 11.59
CA SER A 73 -3.86 -3.08 10.60
C SER A 73 -3.30 -3.41 9.21
N LEU A 74 -2.23 -2.73 8.78
CA LEU A 74 -1.61 -2.89 7.47
C LEU A 74 -0.77 -4.17 7.30
N LYS A 75 -0.66 -4.98 8.33
CA LYS A 75 -0.19 -6.37 8.20
C LYS A 75 -1.21 -7.29 7.54
N ARG A 76 -2.47 -6.84 7.45
CA ARG A 76 -3.63 -7.63 6.98
C ARG A 76 -4.45 -6.92 5.90
N LEU A 77 -4.40 -5.59 5.88
CA LEU A 77 -5.09 -4.79 4.87
C LEU A 77 -4.14 -4.60 3.68
N ASP A 78 -4.63 -4.93 2.50
CA ASP A 78 -4.00 -4.54 1.26
C ASP A 78 -4.28 -3.06 0.91
N HIS A 79 -3.72 -2.61 -0.21
CA HIS A 79 -3.85 -1.23 -0.67
C HIS A 79 -5.32 -0.86 -0.95
N GLU A 80 -6.06 -1.73 -1.65
CA GLU A 80 -7.44 -1.47 -2.05
C GLU A 80 -8.35 -1.35 -0.82
N GLN A 81 -8.23 -2.26 0.14
CA GLN A 81 -8.97 -2.23 1.40
C GLN A 81 -8.64 -0.99 2.23
N PHE A 82 -7.37 -0.56 2.25
CA PHE A 82 -6.97 0.67 2.91
C PHE A 82 -7.63 1.89 2.26
N MET A 83 -7.57 1.99 0.92
CA MET A 83 -8.20 3.07 0.15
C MET A 83 -9.69 3.13 0.42
N GLU A 84 -10.39 2.00 0.34
CA GLU A 84 -11.84 1.91 0.59
C GLU A 84 -12.21 2.44 1.98
N ILE A 85 -11.48 2.02 3.01
CA ILE A 85 -11.73 2.46 4.39
C ILE A 85 -11.52 3.97 4.55
N VAL A 86 -10.47 4.54 3.95
CA VAL A 86 -10.21 5.98 4.08
C VAL A 86 -11.23 6.80 3.31
N VAL A 87 -11.56 6.38 2.08
CA VAL A 87 -12.53 7.09 1.22
C VAL A 87 -13.92 7.09 1.85
N ASN A 88 -14.41 5.93 2.30
CA ASN A 88 -15.78 5.76 2.77
C ASN A 88 -15.94 5.92 4.30
N GLY A 89 -14.84 5.95 5.03
CA GLY A 89 -14.86 5.90 6.48
C GLY A 89 -15.23 4.51 7.02
N LYS A 90 -15.21 4.38 8.32
CA LYS A 90 -15.59 3.13 9.00
C LYS A 90 -16.35 3.40 10.28
N GLN A 91 -17.41 2.64 10.54
CA GLN A 91 -18.12 2.68 11.80
C GLN A 91 -18.06 1.31 12.48
N GLU A 92 -17.60 1.31 13.72
CA GLU A 92 -17.69 0.14 14.60
C GLU A 92 -18.65 0.49 15.74
N VAL A 93 -19.89 0.01 15.61
CA VAL A 93 -20.92 0.19 16.62
C VAL A 93 -21.19 -1.15 17.29
N ASN A 94 -20.77 -1.28 18.53
CA ASN A 94 -21.16 -2.39 19.38
C ASN A 94 -21.61 -1.85 20.76
N THR A 95 -22.10 -2.73 21.63
CA THR A 95 -22.63 -2.35 22.95
C THR A 95 -21.60 -1.69 23.88
N ALA A 96 -20.30 -1.82 23.58
CA ALA A 96 -19.21 -1.32 24.41
C ALA A 96 -18.47 -0.14 23.78
N THR A 97 -18.49 0.02 22.46
CA THR A 97 -17.72 1.06 21.76
C THR A 97 -18.50 1.64 20.58
N GLN A 98 -18.46 2.98 20.47
CA GLN A 98 -18.90 3.69 19.28
C GLN A 98 -17.68 4.38 18.68
N LYS A 99 -16.94 3.68 17.84
CA LYS A 99 -15.79 4.26 17.12
C LYS A 99 -16.22 4.57 15.70
N LYS A 100 -15.91 5.80 15.27
CA LYS A 100 -16.21 6.26 13.92
C LYS A 100 -14.97 6.88 13.31
N MET A 101 -14.52 6.34 12.20
CA MET A 101 -13.58 6.99 11.29
C MET A 101 -14.40 7.76 10.26
N PRO A 102 -14.20 9.08 10.09
CA PRO A 102 -14.90 9.84 9.07
C PRO A 102 -14.50 9.40 7.67
N ALA A 103 -15.36 9.65 6.69
CA ALA A 103 -15.04 9.50 5.28
C ALA A 103 -14.20 10.69 4.81
N PHE A 104 -13.09 10.40 4.10
CA PHE A 104 -12.20 11.42 3.56
C PHE A 104 -12.24 11.55 2.04
N GLY A 105 -13.14 10.82 1.36
CA GLY A 105 -13.22 10.79 -0.10
C GLY A 105 -13.43 12.14 -0.78
N MET A 106 -13.85 13.17 -0.02
CA MET A 106 -14.03 14.54 -0.53
C MET A 106 -12.98 15.52 0.01
N ASP A 107 -12.00 15.05 0.77
CA ASP A 107 -10.95 15.91 1.32
C ASP A 107 -9.70 15.85 0.42
N PRO A 108 -9.38 16.90 -0.36
CA PRO A 108 -8.23 16.89 -1.24
C PRO A 108 -6.90 16.78 -0.48
N ASN A 109 -6.83 17.25 0.78
CA ASN A 109 -5.61 17.11 1.61
C ASN A 109 -5.33 15.65 1.99
N VAL A 110 -6.31 14.77 1.86
CA VAL A 110 -6.13 13.33 2.05
C VAL A 110 -6.03 12.65 0.70
N MET A 111 -6.99 12.90 -0.20
CA MET A 111 -7.12 12.16 -1.46
C MET A 111 -5.92 12.35 -2.39
N CYS A 112 -5.38 13.57 -2.48
CA CYS A 112 -4.20 13.85 -3.32
C CYS A 112 -2.89 13.23 -2.80
N TYR A 113 -2.90 12.64 -1.62
CA TYR A 113 -1.72 12.07 -0.97
C TYR A 113 -1.99 10.69 -0.37
N LEU A 114 -3.08 10.04 -0.77
CA LEU A 114 -3.53 8.82 -0.10
C LEU A 114 -2.55 7.67 -0.33
N ASP A 115 -1.98 7.56 -1.54
CA ASP A 115 -0.92 6.60 -1.85
C ASP A 115 0.35 6.87 -1.05
N ASP A 116 0.73 8.13 -0.87
CA ASP A 116 1.87 8.52 -0.05
C ASP A 116 1.65 8.12 1.42
N ILE A 117 0.45 8.38 1.95
CA ILE A 117 0.06 7.98 3.32
C ILE A 117 0.14 6.47 3.48
N TYR A 118 -0.33 5.72 2.48
CA TYR A 118 -0.23 4.27 2.47
C TYR A 118 1.24 3.81 2.44
N ALA A 119 2.06 4.39 1.58
CA ALA A 119 3.49 4.08 1.49
C ALA A 119 4.21 4.26 2.84
N TYR A 120 3.99 5.39 3.50
CA TYR A 120 4.54 5.64 4.83
C TYR A 120 4.07 4.60 5.86
N LEU A 121 2.77 4.39 5.97
CA LEU A 121 2.21 3.48 6.96
C LEU A 121 2.61 2.02 6.70
N LYS A 122 2.71 1.63 5.43
CA LYS A 122 3.18 0.29 5.05
C LYS A 122 4.66 0.11 5.40
N ALA A 123 5.51 1.09 5.13
CA ALA A 123 6.92 1.08 5.54
C ALA A 123 7.07 1.01 7.08
N ARG A 124 6.18 1.68 7.82
CA ARG A 124 6.09 1.56 9.28
C ARG A 124 5.66 0.16 9.71
N SER A 125 4.63 -0.40 9.07
CA SER A 125 4.09 -1.73 9.37
C SER A 125 5.11 -2.84 9.11
N ASP A 126 5.91 -2.69 8.04
CA ASP A 126 6.99 -3.61 7.67
C ASP A 126 8.26 -3.41 8.53
N GLY A 127 8.28 -2.38 9.39
CA GLY A 127 9.38 -2.13 10.32
C GLY A 127 10.63 -1.51 9.68
N VAL A 128 10.57 -1.09 8.41
CA VAL A 128 11.72 -0.51 7.69
C VAL A 128 11.89 0.99 7.94
N VAL A 129 10.84 1.67 8.41
CA VAL A 129 10.88 3.05 8.87
C VAL A 129 10.65 3.09 10.39
N GLY A 130 11.56 3.72 11.11
CA GLY A 130 11.50 3.89 12.56
C GLY A 130 10.44 4.91 13.01
N ARG A 131 10.29 5.09 14.31
CA ARG A 131 9.38 6.10 14.89
C ARG A 131 9.89 7.50 14.67
N GLY A 132 8.94 8.44 14.60
CA GLY A 132 9.23 9.86 14.41
C GLY A 132 9.50 10.22 12.95
N ARG A 133 10.02 11.43 12.76
CA ARG A 133 10.35 11.94 11.42
C ARG A 133 11.52 11.15 10.82
N PRO A 134 11.38 10.64 9.59
CA PRO A 134 12.52 10.06 8.88
C PRO A 134 13.70 11.05 8.82
N PRO A 135 14.89 10.69 9.31
CA PRO A 135 16.03 11.61 9.40
C PRO A 135 16.61 11.99 8.04
N LYS A 136 16.45 11.11 7.06
CA LYS A 136 16.88 11.31 5.67
C LYS A 136 15.72 11.02 4.72
N HIS A 137 15.53 11.87 3.74
CA HIS A 137 14.54 11.68 2.69
C HIS A 137 15.05 12.25 1.37
N ALA A 138 14.54 11.70 0.26
CA ALA A 138 14.79 12.26 -1.05
C ALA A 138 14.10 13.63 -1.20
N ASP A 139 14.63 14.46 -2.06
CA ASP A 139 14.01 15.71 -2.44
C ASP A 139 12.70 15.46 -3.20
N LYS A 140 11.80 16.44 -3.17
CA LYS A 140 10.56 16.40 -3.92
C LYS A 140 10.85 16.45 -5.42
N PRO A 141 10.52 15.41 -6.18
CA PRO A 141 10.74 15.42 -7.61
C PRO A 141 9.72 16.35 -8.30
N PRO A 142 10.06 16.95 -9.46
CA PRO A 142 9.16 17.86 -10.18
C PRO A 142 7.79 17.24 -10.50
N GLU A 143 7.76 15.98 -10.85
CA GLU A 143 6.55 15.23 -11.17
C GLU A 143 5.57 15.18 -9.99
N ALA A 144 6.08 15.03 -8.77
CA ALA A 144 5.26 15.06 -7.56
C ALA A 144 4.67 16.45 -7.32
N ALA A 145 5.41 17.52 -7.65
CA ALA A 145 4.89 18.87 -7.56
C ALA A 145 3.78 19.14 -8.58
N GLU A 146 3.94 18.65 -9.79
CA GLU A 146 2.92 18.76 -10.85
C GLU A 146 1.65 17.99 -10.51
N MET A 147 1.79 16.74 -10.04
CA MET A 147 0.64 15.93 -9.60
C MET A 147 -0.11 16.58 -8.44
N GLU A 148 0.62 17.11 -7.44
CA GLU A 148 -0.02 17.83 -6.33
C GLU A 148 -0.79 19.06 -6.83
N ALA A 149 -0.17 19.91 -7.67
CA ALA A 149 -0.81 21.10 -8.21
C ALA A 149 -2.08 20.75 -9.00
N ALA A 150 -2.01 19.73 -9.87
CA ALA A 150 -3.16 19.26 -10.65
C ALA A 150 -4.29 18.73 -9.75
N CYS A 151 -3.96 17.94 -8.73
CA CYS A 151 -4.95 17.35 -7.83
C CYS A 151 -5.58 18.39 -6.89
N MET A 152 -4.78 19.34 -6.39
CA MET A 152 -5.24 20.40 -5.46
C MET A 152 -5.96 21.55 -6.19
N GLY A 153 -5.98 21.57 -7.53
CA GLY A 153 -6.62 22.63 -8.32
C GLY A 153 -5.85 23.96 -8.29
N GLN A 154 -4.52 23.91 -8.25
CA GLN A 154 -3.64 25.08 -8.23
C GLN A 154 -3.00 25.34 -9.58
#